data_71e14f0257091de3746c7f0ac5a86bb2
#
_entry.id   71e14f0257091de3746c7f0ac5a86bb2
#
_cell.length_a   1.000
_cell.length_b   1.000
_cell.length_c   1.000
_cell.angle_alpha   90.00
_cell.angle_beta   90.00
_cell.angle_gamma   90.00
#
_symmetry.space_group_name_H-M   'P 1'
#
loop_
_entity.id
_entity.type
_entity.pdbx_description
1 polymer ?
#
loop_
_entity_poly.entity_id
_entity_poly.type
_entity_poly.pdbx_seq_one_letter_code
_entity_poly.pdbx_strand_id
1 'polypeptide(L)'
;VTLTAAEGAKIYYTLDGTNPTEESTLYEAPIVISATTTVKAIAVEEGKRNSAVATATYTLEVAYNTLAELIAAGLEDRDATVKYAGNATVAYQNGKYLFLQDESDVLLAYGTIEQTYAPGDVISGFAGKMTVYNNLTEMNVDAASFAAPVSKVEAPAPVTMDIENVTAADANKFIRLNSVKVVATTVDDKTSYTLIDAKDAEIIAFPRFEDVTIPTGDKTYDV
;
A
#
# COMPACT_ATOMS: atom_id res chain seq x y z
N VAL A 1 4.32 -22.79 -16.39
CA VAL A 1 5.75 -23.06 -16.61
C VAL A 1 5.90 -24.21 -17.59
N THR A 2 6.75 -24.03 -18.60
CA THR A 2 7.09 -25.09 -19.55
C THR A 2 8.48 -25.62 -19.25
N LEU A 3 8.62 -26.93 -19.18
CA LEU A 3 9.91 -27.63 -19.02
C LEU A 3 10.30 -28.28 -20.34
N THR A 4 11.59 -28.24 -20.68
CA THR A 4 12.13 -28.86 -21.90
C THR A 4 13.38 -29.66 -21.57
N ALA A 5 13.57 -30.77 -22.26
CA ALA A 5 14.75 -31.62 -22.18
C ALA A 5 15.15 -32.11 -23.57
N ALA A 6 16.23 -32.92 -23.65
CA ALA A 6 16.65 -33.59 -24.88
C ALA A 6 15.55 -34.53 -25.37
N GLU A 7 15.54 -34.79 -26.68
CA GLU A 7 14.60 -35.74 -27.28
C GLU A 7 14.77 -37.14 -26.69
N GLY A 8 13.65 -37.77 -26.32
CA GLY A 8 13.65 -39.10 -25.67
C GLY A 8 13.78 -39.09 -24.15
N ALA A 9 14.13 -37.96 -23.54
CA ALA A 9 14.20 -37.84 -22.08
C ALA A 9 12.82 -37.58 -21.46
N LYS A 10 12.52 -38.19 -20.33
CA LYS A 10 11.38 -37.90 -19.45
C LYS A 10 11.82 -36.84 -18.45
N ILE A 11 10.90 -35.90 -18.11
CA ILE A 11 11.13 -34.89 -17.09
C ILE A 11 10.30 -35.23 -15.87
N TYR A 12 10.94 -35.27 -14.68
CA TYR A 12 10.28 -35.40 -13.40
C TYR A 12 10.46 -34.10 -12.60
N TYR A 13 9.45 -33.66 -11.88
CA TYR A 13 9.49 -32.39 -11.16
C TYR A 13 8.82 -32.44 -9.79
N THR A 14 9.18 -31.46 -8.94
CA THR A 14 8.55 -31.17 -7.64
C THR A 14 8.19 -29.70 -7.55
N LEU A 15 7.20 -29.37 -6.70
CA LEU A 15 6.75 -27.99 -6.44
C LEU A 15 6.91 -27.58 -4.97
N ASP A 16 7.41 -28.48 -4.13
CA ASP A 16 7.60 -28.33 -2.68
C ASP A 16 9.05 -28.00 -2.29
N GLY A 17 9.93 -27.80 -3.28
CA GLY A 17 11.33 -27.51 -3.08
C GLY A 17 12.21 -28.73 -2.79
N THR A 18 11.67 -29.96 -2.71
CA THR A 18 12.44 -31.19 -2.61
C THR A 18 13.15 -31.52 -3.93
N ASN A 19 14.25 -32.30 -3.90
CA ASN A 19 14.88 -32.73 -5.13
C ASN A 19 14.05 -33.82 -5.81
N PRO A 20 13.71 -33.67 -7.10
CA PRO A 20 12.93 -34.67 -7.82
C PRO A 20 13.73 -35.98 -8.04
N THR A 21 13.01 -37.08 -8.07
CA THR A 21 13.46 -38.40 -8.41
C THR A 21 12.57 -38.98 -9.52
N GLU A 22 12.86 -40.18 -10.01
CA GLU A 22 12.04 -40.89 -11.00
C GLU A 22 10.64 -41.29 -10.44
N GLU A 23 10.45 -41.19 -9.12
CA GLU A 23 9.17 -41.39 -8.46
C GLU A 23 8.35 -40.07 -8.31
N SER A 24 8.94 -38.94 -8.67
CA SER A 24 8.28 -37.63 -8.63
C SER A 24 7.28 -37.49 -9.78
N THR A 25 6.56 -36.36 -9.82
CA THR A 25 5.56 -36.12 -10.86
C THR A 25 6.19 -36.06 -12.24
N LEU A 26 5.69 -36.86 -13.18
CA LEU A 26 6.10 -36.85 -14.59
C LEU A 26 5.53 -35.57 -15.25
N TYR A 27 6.36 -34.84 -15.98
CA TYR A 27 5.94 -33.67 -16.73
C TYR A 27 5.27 -34.07 -18.04
N GLU A 28 3.98 -33.82 -18.18
CA GLU A 28 3.17 -34.12 -19.36
C GLU A 28 2.54 -32.87 -20.01
N ALA A 29 2.39 -31.80 -19.22
CA ALA A 29 1.76 -30.55 -19.66
C ALA A 29 2.34 -29.35 -18.91
N PRO A 30 2.16 -28.12 -19.41
CA PRO A 30 2.59 -26.92 -18.74
C PRO A 30 2.06 -26.81 -17.30
N ILE A 31 2.95 -26.50 -16.35
CA ILE A 31 2.62 -26.37 -14.92
C ILE A 31 1.98 -25.00 -14.69
N VAL A 32 0.79 -24.98 -14.12
CA VAL A 32 0.13 -23.75 -13.66
C VAL A 32 0.66 -23.39 -12.26
N ILE A 33 1.13 -22.17 -12.10
CA ILE A 33 1.61 -21.64 -10.81
C ILE A 33 0.52 -20.70 -10.27
N SER A 34 -0.07 -21.05 -9.11
CA SER A 34 -1.12 -20.28 -8.43
C SER A 34 -0.66 -19.62 -7.13
N ALA A 35 0.58 -19.86 -6.70
CA ALA A 35 1.23 -19.25 -5.55
C ALA A 35 2.73 -19.22 -5.79
N THR A 36 3.49 -18.44 -5.02
CA THR A 36 4.97 -18.46 -5.07
C THR A 36 5.45 -19.88 -4.89
N THR A 37 6.13 -20.41 -5.91
CA THR A 37 6.47 -21.83 -6.00
C THR A 37 7.90 -22.03 -6.49
N THR A 38 8.65 -22.88 -5.83
CA THR A 38 9.96 -23.34 -6.32
C THR A 38 9.79 -24.64 -7.08
N VAL A 39 9.98 -24.58 -8.40
CA VAL A 39 9.97 -25.73 -9.28
C VAL A 39 11.37 -26.30 -9.35
N LYS A 40 11.52 -27.60 -9.06
CA LYS A 40 12.75 -28.36 -9.33
C LYS A 40 12.46 -29.47 -10.32
N ALA A 41 13.40 -29.73 -11.24
CA ALA A 41 13.20 -30.74 -12.28
C ALA A 41 14.53 -31.48 -12.60
N ILE A 42 14.38 -32.74 -12.99
CA ILE A 42 15.45 -33.57 -13.60
C ILE A 42 14.96 -34.16 -14.92
N ALA A 43 15.88 -34.35 -15.84
CA ALA A 43 15.65 -35.14 -17.04
C ALA A 43 16.29 -36.52 -16.88
N VAL A 44 15.53 -37.56 -17.26
CA VAL A 44 15.91 -38.97 -17.17
C VAL A 44 15.77 -39.60 -18.53
N GLU A 45 16.81 -40.27 -18.98
CA GLU A 45 16.85 -41.03 -20.25
C GLU A 45 17.42 -42.42 -19.98
N GLU A 46 16.76 -43.44 -20.48
CA GLU A 46 17.17 -44.83 -20.26
C GLU A 46 18.61 -45.08 -20.73
N GLY A 47 19.41 -45.70 -19.87
CA GLY A 47 20.82 -46.00 -20.14
C GLY A 47 21.77 -44.81 -20.01
N LYS A 48 21.27 -43.63 -19.61
CA LYS A 48 22.08 -42.44 -19.34
C LYS A 48 22.01 -42.04 -17.86
N ARG A 49 22.95 -41.20 -17.44
CA ARG A 49 22.92 -40.58 -16.12
C ARG A 49 21.88 -39.47 -16.11
N ASN A 50 21.11 -39.38 -15.04
CA ASN A 50 20.15 -38.29 -14.83
C ASN A 50 20.83 -36.92 -14.91
N SER A 51 20.11 -35.92 -15.38
CA SER A 51 20.60 -34.54 -15.39
C SER A 51 20.89 -34.03 -13.98
N ALA A 52 21.61 -32.91 -13.87
CA ALA A 52 21.59 -32.11 -12.65
C ALA A 52 20.18 -31.60 -12.40
N VAL A 53 19.86 -31.31 -11.13
CA VAL A 53 18.58 -30.69 -10.75
C VAL A 53 18.56 -29.25 -11.24
N ALA A 54 17.62 -28.92 -12.12
CA ALA A 54 17.28 -27.55 -12.46
C ALA A 54 16.35 -26.98 -11.38
N THR A 55 16.57 -25.74 -10.98
CA THR A 55 15.74 -25.06 -9.95
C THR A 55 15.35 -23.68 -10.45
N ALA A 56 14.06 -23.34 -10.35
CA ALA A 56 13.54 -22.01 -10.61
C ALA A 56 12.43 -21.66 -9.61
N THR A 57 12.51 -20.47 -9.02
CA THR A 57 11.44 -19.96 -8.15
C THR A 57 10.60 -18.97 -8.95
N TYR A 58 9.29 -19.19 -8.96
CA TYR A 58 8.29 -18.34 -9.58
C TYR A 58 7.55 -17.62 -8.46
N THR A 59 7.71 -16.32 -8.41
CA THR A 59 6.98 -15.46 -7.45
C THR A 59 5.70 -14.98 -8.12
N LEU A 60 4.56 -15.25 -7.51
CA LEU A 60 3.28 -14.69 -7.95
C LEU A 60 3.10 -13.33 -7.28
N GLU A 61 3.19 -12.26 -8.07
CA GLU A 61 2.83 -10.92 -7.59
C GLU A 61 1.31 -10.78 -7.58
N VAL A 62 0.74 -10.60 -6.39
CA VAL A 62 -0.67 -10.23 -6.24
C VAL A 62 -0.77 -8.71 -6.25
N ALA A 63 -1.59 -8.16 -7.14
CA ALA A 63 -1.89 -6.74 -7.17
C ALA A 63 -3.38 -6.52 -6.84
N TYR A 64 -3.66 -5.50 -6.03
CA TYR A 64 -4.99 -5.16 -5.56
C TYR A 64 -5.53 -3.96 -6.36
N ASN A 65 -6.81 -3.97 -6.68
CA ASN A 65 -7.43 -2.92 -7.47
C ASN A 65 -8.13 -1.85 -6.62
N THR A 66 -8.30 -2.11 -5.33
CA THR A 66 -8.87 -1.16 -4.38
C THR A 66 -7.93 -0.94 -3.20
N LEU A 67 -7.96 0.27 -2.61
CA LEU A 67 -7.17 0.58 -1.42
C LEU A 67 -7.60 -0.26 -0.21
N ALA A 68 -8.90 -0.53 -0.07
CA ALA A 68 -9.41 -1.38 1.01
C ALA A 68 -8.82 -2.80 0.97
N GLU A 69 -8.78 -3.45 -0.22
CA GLU A 69 -8.16 -4.77 -0.39
C GLU A 69 -6.66 -4.73 -0.12
N LEU A 70 -5.96 -3.72 -0.65
CA LEU A 70 -4.52 -3.51 -0.45
C LEU A 70 -4.18 -3.39 1.05
N ILE A 71 -4.92 -2.53 1.76
CA ILE A 71 -4.71 -2.28 3.19
C ILE A 71 -4.97 -3.56 4.00
N ALA A 72 -6.09 -4.24 3.72
CA ALA A 72 -6.45 -5.47 4.42
C ALA A 72 -5.36 -6.55 4.25
N ALA A 73 -4.91 -6.80 3.03
CA ALA A 73 -3.89 -7.80 2.73
C ALA A 73 -2.53 -7.45 3.36
N GLY A 74 -2.11 -6.19 3.30
CA GLY A 74 -0.84 -5.78 3.89
C GLY A 74 -0.86 -5.70 5.43
N LEU A 75 -2.04 -5.59 6.05
CA LEU A 75 -2.18 -5.70 7.52
C LEU A 75 -2.22 -7.16 7.98
N GLU A 76 -2.68 -8.09 7.14
CA GLU A 76 -2.63 -9.54 7.41
C GLU A 76 -1.18 -10.05 7.40
N ASP A 77 -0.37 -9.60 6.44
CA ASP A 77 1.07 -9.89 6.37
C ASP A 77 1.89 -8.60 6.18
N ARG A 78 2.36 -8.04 7.30
CA ARG A 78 3.12 -6.77 7.32
C ARG A 78 4.55 -6.90 6.78
N ASP A 79 5.06 -8.10 6.64
CA ASP A 79 6.36 -8.36 6.05
C ASP A 79 6.28 -8.45 4.52
N ALA A 80 5.10 -8.73 3.99
CA ALA A 80 4.86 -8.75 2.54
C ALA A 80 4.84 -7.34 1.94
N THR A 81 5.36 -7.23 0.72
CA THR A 81 5.15 -6.06 -0.13
C THR A 81 3.83 -6.24 -0.86
N VAL A 82 2.89 -5.31 -0.66
CA VAL A 82 1.61 -5.26 -1.37
C VAL A 82 1.69 -4.29 -2.53
N LYS A 83 1.02 -4.60 -3.63
CA LYS A 83 1.03 -3.81 -4.87
C LYS A 83 -0.38 -3.35 -5.23
N TYR A 84 -0.52 -2.07 -5.50
CA TYR A 84 -1.77 -1.47 -5.98
C TYR A 84 -1.76 -1.39 -7.50
N ALA A 85 -2.82 -1.83 -8.14
CA ALA A 85 -3.00 -1.79 -9.59
C ALA A 85 -4.22 -0.97 -10.02
N GLY A 86 -5.03 -0.50 -9.05
CA GLY A 86 -6.14 0.41 -9.31
C GLY A 86 -5.69 1.84 -9.63
N ASN A 87 -6.63 2.76 -9.59
CA ASN A 87 -6.40 4.19 -9.75
C ASN A 87 -6.71 4.89 -8.42
N ALA A 88 -5.70 5.52 -7.81
CA ALA A 88 -5.88 6.31 -6.61
C ALA A 88 -5.67 7.79 -6.91
N THR A 89 -6.55 8.63 -6.37
CA THR A 89 -6.46 10.09 -6.53
C THR A 89 -5.65 10.67 -5.39
N VAL A 90 -4.71 11.54 -5.71
CA VAL A 90 -3.93 12.30 -4.73
C VAL A 90 -4.84 13.35 -4.09
N ALA A 91 -5.00 13.26 -2.78
CA ALA A 91 -5.67 14.28 -1.99
C ALA A 91 -4.69 15.39 -1.57
N TYR A 92 -3.50 15.00 -1.11
CA TYR A 92 -2.48 15.93 -0.65
C TYR A 92 -1.09 15.27 -0.62
N GLN A 93 -0.04 16.08 -0.85
CA GLN A 93 1.35 15.67 -0.62
C GLN A 93 2.10 16.76 0.13
N ASN A 94 2.87 16.37 1.15
CA ASN A 94 3.83 17.24 1.81
C ASN A 94 5.07 16.43 2.20
N GLY A 95 6.19 16.70 1.55
CA GLY A 95 7.44 15.98 1.74
C GLY A 95 7.28 14.46 1.57
N LYS A 96 7.44 13.71 2.67
CA LYS A 96 7.35 12.24 2.69
C LYS A 96 5.92 11.70 2.87
N TYR A 97 4.93 12.56 3.02
CA TYR A 97 3.54 12.21 3.28
C TYR A 97 2.72 12.38 2.01
N LEU A 98 2.16 11.31 1.52
CA LEU A 98 1.28 11.31 0.35
C LEU A 98 -0.06 10.67 0.76
N PHE A 99 -1.13 11.46 0.68
CA PHE A 99 -2.48 11.03 0.99
C PHE A 99 -3.21 10.68 -0.30
N LEU A 100 -3.65 9.45 -0.38
CA LEU A 100 -4.31 8.85 -1.54
C LEU A 100 -5.71 8.41 -1.17
N GLN A 101 -6.63 8.45 -2.14
CA GLN A 101 -7.96 7.90 -1.98
C GLN A 101 -8.48 7.27 -3.26
N ASP A 102 -9.31 6.26 -3.12
CA ASP A 102 -10.19 5.73 -4.15
C ASP A 102 -11.63 5.66 -3.61
N GLU A 103 -12.55 4.99 -4.33
CA GLU A 103 -13.93 4.83 -3.87
C GLU A 103 -14.07 3.92 -2.64
N SER A 104 -13.04 3.16 -2.32
CA SER A 104 -13.09 2.13 -1.27
C SER A 104 -12.51 2.60 0.06
N ASP A 105 -11.41 3.37 0.03
CA ASP A 105 -10.70 3.78 1.26
C ASP A 105 -9.71 4.93 0.98
N VAL A 106 -9.00 5.33 2.04
CA VAL A 106 -7.91 6.30 2.03
C VAL A 106 -6.63 5.66 2.53
N LEU A 107 -5.49 6.09 1.97
CA LEU A 107 -4.18 5.57 2.31
C LEU A 107 -3.19 6.71 2.56
N LEU A 108 -2.51 6.66 3.70
CA LEU A 108 -1.28 7.44 3.90
C LEU A 108 -0.09 6.61 3.40
N ALA A 109 0.56 7.07 2.35
CA ALA A 109 1.83 6.56 1.88
C ALA A 109 2.96 7.43 2.45
N TYR A 110 3.91 6.79 3.16
CA TYR A 110 4.99 7.48 3.85
C TYR A 110 6.35 6.98 3.37
N GLY A 111 7.22 7.91 3.04
CA GLY A 111 8.60 7.61 2.64
C GLY A 111 9.13 8.60 1.61
N THR A 112 10.34 8.35 1.12
CA THR A 112 10.93 9.18 0.08
C THR A 112 10.31 8.83 -1.26
N ILE A 113 9.52 9.75 -1.83
CA ILE A 113 8.92 9.65 -3.16
C ILE A 113 9.55 10.74 -4.00
N GLU A 114 10.21 10.38 -5.10
CA GLU A 114 10.91 11.34 -5.97
C GLU A 114 9.94 12.20 -6.79
N GLN A 115 8.74 11.66 -7.06
CA GLN A 115 7.71 12.38 -7.77
C GLN A 115 7.01 13.39 -6.87
N THR A 116 6.68 14.56 -7.44
CA THR A 116 5.81 15.53 -6.79
C THR A 116 4.45 15.49 -7.44
N TYR A 117 3.43 15.27 -6.63
CA TYR A 117 2.04 15.18 -7.06
C TYR A 117 1.24 16.39 -6.58
N ALA A 118 0.27 16.78 -7.39
CA ALA A 118 -0.71 17.79 -7.03
C ALA A 118 -2.07 17.13 -6.67
N PRO A 119 -2.89 17.77 -5.85
CA PRO A 119 -4.26 17.30 -5.62
C PRO A 119 -5.01 17.07 -6.94
N GLY A 120 -5.70 15.94 -7.04
CA GLY A 120 -6.39 15.51 -8.25
C GLY A 120 -5.54 14.69 -9.24
N ASP A 121 -4.23 14.59 -9.06
CA ASP A 121 -3.43 13.64 -9.85
C ASP A 121 -3.87 12.21 -9.53
N VAL A 122 -3.97 11.37 -10.57
CA VAL A 122 -4.32 9.96 -10.44
C VAL A 122 -3.08 9.13 -10.65
N ILE A 123 -2.78 8.25 -9.71
CA ILE A 123 -1.62 7.37 -9.76
C ILE A 123 -2.04 5.90 -9.68
N SER A 124 -1.22 5.02 -10.22
CA SER A 124 -1.42 3.58 -10.27
C SER A 124 -0.08 2.85 -10.19
N GLY A 125 -0.11 1.55 -9.89
CA GLY A 125 1.07 0.69 -9.99
C GLY A 125 2.06 0.83 -8.84
N PHE A 126 1.74 1.51 -7.76
CA PHE A 126 2.62 1.67 -6.61
C PHE A 126 2.61 0.46 -5.66
N ALA A 127 3.65 0.36 -4.84
CA ALA A 127 3.84 -0.73 -3.90
C ALA A 127 4.49 -0.25 -2.58
N GLY A 128 4.37 -1.08 -1.56
CA GLY A 128 4.98 -0.83 -0.26
C GLY A 128 4.61 -1.89 0.77
N LYS A 129 4.99 -1.65 2.02
CA LYS A 129 4.65 -2.49 3.17
C LYS A 129 3.72 -1.74 4.10
N MET A 130 2.63 -2.39 4.53
CA MET A 130 1.72 -1.77 5.49
C MET A 130 2.30 -1.81 6.90
N THR A 131 2.11 -0.73 7.63
CA THR A 131 2.49 -0.61 9.04
C THR A 131 1.42 0.14 9.83
N VAL A 132 1.52 0.06 11.15
CA VAL A 132 0.71 0.87 12.07
C VAL A 132 1.65 1.66 12.96
N TYR A 133 1.66 2.97 12.81
CA TYR A 133 2.44 3.88 13.62
C TYR A 133 1.54 4.83 14.41
N ASN A 134 1.67 4.84 15.73
CA ASN A 134 0.81 5.63 16.62
C ASN A 134 -0.71 5.47 16.33
N ASN A 135 -1.16 4.25 16.13
CA ASN A 135 -2.53 3.87 15.75
C ASN A 135 -3.00 4.38 14.36
N LEU A 136 -2.11 4.91 13.54
CA LEU A 136 -2.40 5.25 12.15
C LEU A 136 -1.89 4.14 11.23
N THR A 137 -2.77 3.69 10.36
CA THR A 137 -2.37 2.77 9.28
C THR A 137 -1.69 3.58 8.18
N GLU A 138 -0.48 3.17 7.81
CA GLU A 138 0.27 3.80 6.73
C GLU A 138 1.02 2.75 5.89
N MET A 139 1.38 3.12 4.68
CA MET A 139 2.24 2.33 3.82
C MET A 139 3.66 2.92 3.82
N ASN A 140 4.65 2.12 4.20
CA ASN A 140 6.05 2.45 3.91
C ASN A 140 6.31 2.17 2.43
N VAL A 141 6.54 3.22 1.66
CA VAL A 141 6.58 3.15 0.20
C VAL A 141 7.81 2.40 -0.33
N ASP A 142 7.62 1.65 -1.41
CA ASP A 142 8.69 1.34 -2.35
C ASP A 142 8.81 2.53 -3.32
N ALA A 143 9.79 3.39 -3.10
CA ALA A 143 9.96 4.65 -3.84
C ALA A 143 10.04 4.45 -5.36
N ALA A 144 10.64 3.35 -5.81
CA ALA A 144 10.80 3.04 -7.23
C ALA A 144 9.47 2.71 -7.93
N SER A 145 8.43 2.36 -7.18
CA SER A 145 7.10 2.03 -7.73
C SER A 145 6.24 3.26 -8.04
N PHE A 146 6.59 4.44 -7.51
CA PHE A 146 5.80 5.67 -7.69
C PHE A 146 6.19 6.38 -8.98
N ALA A 147 5.35 6.24 -10.01
CA ALA A 147 5.54 6.81 -11.34
C ALA A 147 4.78 8.14 -11.52
N ALA A 148 4.99 8.80 -12.66
CA ALA A 148 4.21 9.98 -13.04
C ALA A 148 2.68 9.68 -13.04
N PRO A 149 1.84 10.71 -12.82
CA PRO A 149 0.39 10.54 -12.87
C PRO A 149 -0.08 9.96 -14.20
N VAL A 150 -1.05 9.04 -14.15
CA VAL A 150 -1.67 8.44 -15.34
C VAL A 150 -2.78 9.33 -15.91
N SER A 151 -3.39 10.16 -15.07
CA SER A 151 -4.41 11.14 -15.45
C SER A 151 -4.56 12.20 -14.34
N LYS A 152 -5.48 13.13 -14.57
CA LYS A 152 -5.87 14.15 -13.59
C LYS A 152 -7.38 14.29 -13.56
N VAL A 153 -7.93 14.38 -12.35
CA VAL A 153 -9.35 14.63 -12.08
C VAL A 153 -9.50 15.87 -11.22
N GLU A 154 -10.72 16.23 -10.86
CA GLU A 154 -10.97 17.25 -9.84
C GLU A 154 -10.35 16.81 -8.50
N ALA A 155 -9.70 17.77 -7.83
CA ALA A 155 -9.10 17.48 -6.52
C ALA A 155 -10.18 17.04 -5.52
N PRO A 156 -9.90 16.01 -4.69
CA PRO A 156 -10.83 15.58 -3.67
C PRO A 156 -11.23 16.73 -2.77
N ALA A 157 -12.54 16.88 -2.55
CA ALA A 157 -13.07 17.83 -1.58
C ALA A 157 -13.06 17.21 -0.18
N PRO A 158 -12.82 18.02 0.88
CA PRO A 158 -12.92 17.52 2.24
C PRO A 158 -14.36 17.12 2.58
N VAL A 159 -14.50 16.05 3.35
CA VAL A 159 -15.80 15.67 3.92
C VAL A 159 -16.08 16.57 5.12
N THR A 160 -17.19 17.32 5.09
CA THR A 160 -17.59 18.18 6.22
C THR A 160 -18.19 17.32 7.32
N MET A 161 -17.68 17.49 8.55
CA MET A 161 -18.09 16.74 9.73
C MET A 161 -18.25 17.67 10.94
N ASP A 162 -19.11 17.28 11.88
CA ASP A 162 -19.13 17.83 13.22
C ASP A 162 -18.08 17.11 14.08
N ILE A 163 -17.48 17.79 15.06
CA ILE A 163 -16.43 17.21 15.92
C ILE A 163 -16.91 15.93 16.61
N GLU A 164 -18.14 15.90 17.09
CA GLU A 164 -18.74 14.75 17.76
C GLU A 164 -18.82 13.48 16.90
N ASN A 165 -18.74 13.61 15.57
CA ASN A 165 -18.80 12.51 14.62
C ASN A 165 -17.42 12.06 14.14
N VAL A 166 -16.34 12.76 14.51
CA VAL A 166 -14.98 12.36 14.15
C VAL A 166 -14.56 11.17 14.99
N THR A 167 -14.15 10.10 14.34
CA THR A 167 -13.78 8.84 14.98
C THR A 167 -12.41 8.35 14.50
N ALA A 168 -11.88 7.28 15.09
CA ALA A 168 -10.68 6.63 14.61
C ALA A 168 -10.81 6.07 13.18
N ALA A 169 -12.02 5.81 12.70
CA ALA A 169 -12.28 5.38 11.33
C ALA A 169 -12.10 6.51 10.29
N ASP A 170 -11.95 7.75 10.74
CA ASP A 170 -11.72 8.90 9.89
C ASP A 170 -10.22 9.27 9.80
N ALA A 171 -9.37 8.43 10.39
CA ALA A 171 -7.92 8.57 10.27
C ALA A 171 -7.48 8.59 8.80
N ASN A 172 -6.55 9.49 8.47
CA ASN A 172 -6.05 9.75 7.11
C ASN A 172 -7.08 10.34 6.11
N LYS A 173 -8.35 10.51 6.48
CA LYS A 173 -9.34 11.16 5.63
C LYS A 173 -9.13 12.67 5.57
N PHE A 174 -9.44 13.25 4.41
CA PHE A 174 -9.50 14.69 4.24
C PHE A 174 -10.85 15.21 4.73
N ILE A 175 -10.88 15.81 5.93
CA ILE A 175 -12.09 16.30 6.55
C ILE A 175 -12.05 17.83 6.71
N ARG A 176 -13.21 18.43 6.81
CA ARG A 176 -13.42 19.85 7.17
C ARG A 176 -14.32 19.95 8.39
N LEU A 177 -13.87 20.70 9.38
CA LEU A 177 -14.68 21.11 10.52
C LEU A 177 -15.09 22.56 10.34
N ASN A 178 -16.38 22.84 10.29
CA ASN A 178 -16.87 24.19 10.06
C ASN A 178 -17.04 24.97 11.36
N SER A 179 -16.75 26.28 11.30
CA SER A 179 -17.04 27.24 12.36
C SER A 179 -16.48 26.86 13.73
N VAL A 180 -15.27 26.32 13.77
CA VAL A 180 -14.59 25.96 15.01
C VAL A 180 -13.76 27.12 15.56
N LYS A 181 -13.77 27.30 16.88
CA LYS A 181 -12.80 28.12 17.61
C LYS A 181 -11.52 27.34 17.76
N VAL A 182 -10.38 27.99 17.54
CA VAL A 182 -9.07 27.35 17.64
C VAL A 182 -8.25 27.94 18.78
N VAL A 183 -7.90 27.13 19.75
CA VAL A 183 -7.11 27.52 20.93
C VAL A 183 -5.76 26.82 20.88
N ALA A 184 -4.67 27.60 20.79
CA ALA A 184 -3.31 27.05 20.83
C ALA A 184 -2.85 26.86 22.27
N THR A 185 -2.20 25.73 22.55
CA THR A 185 -1.54 25.43 23.83
C THR A 185 -0.13 24.92 23.55
N THR A 186 0.87 25.56 24.17
CA THR A 186 2.28 25.16 24.03
C THR A 186 2.78 24.60 25.37
N VAL A 187 3.31 23.36 25.30
CA VAL A 187 3.96 22.68 26.43
C VAL A 187 5.28 22.10 25.91
N ASP A 188 6.37 22.34 26.60
CA ASP A 188 7.72 21.86 26.25
C ASP A 188 8.07 22.09 24.76
N ASP A 189 7.88 23.31 24.29
CA ASP A 189 8.09 23.77 22.91
C ASP A 189 7.25 23.07 21.84
N LYS A 190 6.24 22.28 22.25
CA LYS A 190 5.27 21.65 21.35
C LYS A 190 3.94 22.35 21.44
N THR A 191 3.45 22.83 20.28
CA THR A 191 2.12 23.45 20.19
C THR A 191 1.09 22.44 19.73
N SER A 192 0.00 22.34 20.47
CA SER A 192 -1.22 21.67 20.08
C SER A 192 -2.36 22.69 19.92
N TYR A 193 -3.38 22.32 19.21
CA TYR A 193 -4.54 23.16 18.95
C TYR A 193 -5.79 22.42 19.38
N THR A 194 -6.56 23.03 20.27
CA THR A 194 -7.92 22.56 20.60
C THR A 194 -8.90 23.22 19.66
N LEU A 195 -9.62 22.43 18.89
CA LEU A 195 -10.70 22.87 17.99
C LEU A 195 -12.02 22.66 18.73
N ILE A 196 -12.81 23.72 18.86
CA ILE A 196 -14.04 23.72 19.67
C ILE A 196 -15.18 24.17 18.76
N ASP A 197 -16.21 23.36 18.61
CA ASP A 197 -17.40 23.71 17.83
C ASP A 197 -18.44 24.53 18.65
N ALA A 198 -19.54 24.88 18.00
CA ALA A 198 -20.60 25.64 18.61
C ALA A 198 -21.41 24.88 19.71
N LYS A 199 -21.15 23.57 19.84
CA LYS A 199 -21.78 22.70 20.86
C LYS A 199 -20.83 22.38 22.02
N ASP A 200 -19.65 23.07 22.06
CA ASP A 200 -18.56 22.83 23.00
C ASP A 200 -17.93 21.42 22.88
N ALA A 201 -18.11 20.74 21.75
CA ALA A 201 -17.37 19.54 21.45
C ALA A 201 -15.92 19.90 21.07
N GLU A 202 -14.96 19.11 21.55
CA GLU A 202 -13.53 19.41 21.41
C GLU A 202 -12.78 18.27 20.73
N ILE A 203 -11.81 18.63 19.86
CA ILE A 203 -10.79 17.72 19.32
C ILE A 203 -9.42 18.39 19.37
N ILE A 204 -8.38 17.61 19.67
CA ILE A 204 -7.00 18.12 19.69
C ILE A 204 -6.34 17.83 18.36
N ALA A 205 -5.82 18.88 17.72
CA ALA A 205 -5.04 18.81 16.52
C ALA A 205 -3.57 19.12 16.81
N PHE A 206 -2.67 18.32 16.21
CA PHE A 206 -1.23 18.57 16.22
C PHE A 206 -0.79 18.89 14.80
N PRO A 207 -0.10 20.03 14.58
CA PRO A 207 0.43 20.33 13.26
C PRO A 207 1.54 19.32 12.94
N ARG A 208 1.36 18.58 11.86
CA ARG A 208 2.37 17.61 11.38
C ARG A 208 3.40 18.28 10.48
N PHE A 209 3.02 19.40 9.89
CA PHE A 209 3.81 20.10 8.88
C PHE A 209 4.17 21.51 9.38
N GLU A 210 5.45 21.87 9.29
CA GLU A 210 5.96 23.16 9.78
C GLU A 210 5.48 24.34 8.92
N ASP A 211 5.11 24.09 7.67
CA ASP A 211 4.63 25.08 6.70
C ASP A 211 3.13 25.39 6.82
N VAL A 212 2.42 24.69 7.69
CA VAL A 212 0.98 24.89 7.92
C VAL A 212 0.77 25.86 9.08
N THR A 213 0.16 27.02 8.79
CA THR A 213 -0.25 27.97 9.80
C THR A 213 -1.69 27.72 10.20
N ILE A 214 -1.90 27.37 11.46
CA ILE A 214 -3.24 27.19 12.02
C ILE A 214 -3.66 28.54 12.63
N PRO A 215 -4.75 29.17 12.14
CA PRO A 215 -5.22 30.43 12.70
C PRO A 215 -5.77 30.21 14.12
N THR A 216 -5.54 31.20 14.99
CA THR A 216 -6.04 31.20 16.38
C THR A 216 -6.71 32.52 16.70
N GLY A 217 -7.51 32.55 17.77
CA GLY A 217 -8.14 33.78 18.28
C GLY A 217 -9.64 33.60 18.59
N ASP A 218 -10.32 34.73 18.76
CA ASP A 218 -11.75 34.73 19.15
C ASP A 218 -12.71 34.51 17.98
N LYS A 219 -12.20 34.34 16.78
CA LYS A 219 -13.01 34.04 15.59
C LYS A 219 -13.16 32.53 15.41
N THR A 220 -14.18 32.11 14.70
CA THR A 220 -14.36 30.75 14.21
C THR A 220 -13.78 30.61 12.79
N TYR A 221 -13.31 29.42 12.49
CA TYR A 221 -12.66 29.07 11.23
C TYR A 221 -13.25 27.77 10.68
N ASP A 222 -13.21 27.62 9.37
CA ASP A 222 -13.37 26.33 8.70
C ASP A 222 -11.98 25.69 8.53
N VAL A 223 -11.73 24.56 9.17
CA VAL A 223 -10.45 23.87 9.23
C VAL A 223 -10.54 22.44 8.73
#